data_5034c62a5e5dbbef58580c7d4a3e8109
#
_entry.id   5034c62a5e5dbbef58580c7d4a3e8109
#
_cell.length_a   1.000
_cell.length_b   1.000
_cell.length_c   1.000
_cell.angle_alpha   90.00
_cell.angle_beta   90.00
_cell.angle_gamma   90.00
#
_symmetry.space_group_name_H-M   'P 1'
#
loop_
_entity.id
_entity.type
_entity.pdbx_description
1 polymer ?
#
loop_
_entity_poly.entity_id
_entity_poly.type
_entity_poly.pdbx_seq_one_letter_code
_entity_poly.pdbx_strand_id
1 'polypeptide(L)'
;MKTGYSIKTWKMRLFCPEKQMIEITEALYREAVAFYYELLKEREELWAENLLTIQGYLEKLTVPGRDGREPKYIPPGGKLPVYFRRSAMNKAAMAVKTAASAESFPEKIDANITFFKGMYRDLTDTSIVLKLWNGKKWIWVLCGLTGRPFPKEAAILSPTLVHEEKWLMFHVPVKQENSDARTAKERMQEGARVCSVRFTNTDSFAVCTVLDEESRQLAVKNCRGGNAYRHHCKALMKKVEASRAFTDKDNVSQPNRKYYMHLKHLNEHYAHQVSKEIIDFCKEKHTGILVLPEYDEDFSRISMYRSGNYSPLHLSIRIRNYLKYKAWAEGILVLELRADGTEKQCSICGATGKKQGSVFICQNGHQVNRFLNGARNLGRKCQESFRKNNKPS
;
A
#
# COMPACT_ATOMS: atom_id res chain seq x y z
N MET A 1 -17.43 2.77 -0.99
CA MET A 1 -17.37 3.95 -0.09
C MET A 1 -15.94 4.16 0.36
N LYS A 2 -15.35 5.32 0.13
CA LYS A 2 -14.05 5.65 0.73
C LYS A 2 -14.28 5.89 2.22
N THR A 3 -13.59 5.13 3.06
CA THR A 3 -13.63 5.34 4.51
C THR A 3 -13.07 6.72 4.84
N GLY A 4 -13.66 7.45 5.78
CA GLY A 4 -13.19 8.77 6.20
C GLY A 4 -11.86 8.75 6.95
N TYR A 5 -11.08 7.66 6.82
CA TYR A 5 -9.76 7.49 7.46
C TYR A 5 -8.81 6.70 6.59
N SER A 6 -7.53 6.85 6.86
CA SER A 6 -6.46 6.00 6.34
C SER A 6 -5.76 5.26 7.49
N ILE A 7 -5.07 4.16 7.16
CA ILE A 7 -4.26 3.41 8.12
C ILE A 7 -2.81 3.51 7.69
N LYS A 8 -1.95 4.00 8.59
CA LYS A 8 -0.49 3.98 8.42
C LYS A 8 0.12 3.02 9.45
N THR A 9 1.09 2.23 9.04
CA THR A 9 1.80 1.32 9.94
C THR A 9 3.06 1.97 10.49
N TRP A 10 3.15 2.08 11.80
CA TRP A 10 4.37 2.43 12.53
C TRP A 10 5.19 1.18 12.78
N LYS A 11 6.40 1.15 12.27
CA LYS A 11 7.36 0.08 12.51
C LYS A 11 8.20 0.45 13.71
N MET A 12 8.00 -0.29 14.82
CA MET A 12 8.74 -0.13 16.07
C MET A 12 9.62 -1.36 16.27
N ARG A 13 10.85 -1.16 16.72
CA ARG A 13 11.71 -2.27 17.13
C ARG A 13 11.32 -2.70 18.54
N LEU A 14 11.05 -3.98 18.71
CA LEU A 14 10.66 -4.56 20.01
C LEU A 14 11.86 -5.17 20.72
N PHE A 15 12.00 -4.84 21.99
CA PHE A 15 12.97 -5.41 22.91
C PHE A 15 12.23 -6.14 24.03
N CYS A 16 12.17 -7.44 23.96
CA CYS A 16 11.57 -8.26 25.00
C CYS A 16 12.68 -8.92 25.83
N PRO A 17 12.66 -8.78 27.15
CA PRO A 17 13.63 -9.48 28.03
C PRO A 17 13.46 -11.00 27.96
N GLU A 18 12.23 -11.45 27.75
CA GLU A 18 11.82 -12.85 27.74
C GLU A 18 11.64 -13.36 26.29
N LYS A 19 12.71 -13.40 25.50
CA LYS A 19 12.65 -13.81 24.09
C LYS A 19 12.05 -15.19 23.87
N GLN A 20 12.40 -16.15 24.73
CA GLN A 20 11.87 -17.50 24.67
C GLN A 20 10.35 -17.55 24.81
N MET A 21 9.76 -16.68 25.64
CA MET A 21 8.30 -16.61 25.76
C MET A 21 7.64 -16.08 24.50
N ILE A 22 8.28 -15.18 23.76
CA ILE A 22 7.78 -14.75 22.44
C ILE A 22 7.75 -15.94 21.48
N GLU A 23 8.84 -16.70 21.39
CA GLU A 23 8.96 -17.85 20.49
C GLU A 23 7.90 -18.93 20.82
N ILE A 24 7.72 -19.25 22.09
CA ILE A 24 6.68 -20.21 22.55
C ILE A 24 5.28 -19.67 22.26
N THR A 25 5.03 -18.37 22.48
CA THR A 25 3.73 -17.74 22.19
C THR A 25 3.42 -17.73 20.70
N GLU A 26 4.42 -17.45 19.86
CA GLU A 26 4.28 -17.49 18.40
C GLU A 26 4.06 -18.91 17.87
N ALA A 27 4.74 -19.90 18.44
CA ALA A 27 4.55 -21.30 18.11
C ALA A 27 3.10 -21.72 18.40
N LEU A 28 2.61 -21.45 19.62
CA LEU A 28 1.23 -21.72 20.01
C LEU A 28 0.22 -20.96 19.13
N TYR A 29 0.54 -19.72 18.71
CA TYR A 29 -0.32 -18.96 17.81
C TYR A 29 -0.42 -19.60 16.43
N ARG A 30 0.71 -20.03 15.86
CA ARG A 30 0.74 -20.72 14.56
C ARG A 30 -0.02 -22.04 14.60
N GLU A 31 0.12 -22.82 15.67
CA GLU A 31 -0.65 -24.03 15.89
C GLU A 31 -2.17 -23.74 15.97
N ALA A 32 -2.56 -22.71 16.73
CA ALA A 32 -3.96 -22.31 16.83
C ALA A 32 -4.51 -21.81 15.48
N VAL A 33 -3.74 -21.06 14.70
CA VAL A 33 -4.16 -20.61 13.35
C VAL A 33 -4.33 -21.82 12.43
N ALA A 34 -3.37 -22.75 12.41
CA ALA A 34 -3.47 -23.97 11.60
C ALA A 34 -4.70 -24.81 11.97
N PHE A 35 -4.94 -24.99 13.26
CA PHE A 35 -6.12 -25.70 13.77
C PHE A 35 -7.44 -25.06 13.27
N TYR A 36 -7.61 -23.75 13.39
CA TYR A 36 -8.82 -23.07 12.90
C TYR A 36 -8.90 -23.03 11.38
N TYR A 37 -7.78 -23.00 10.69
CA TYR A 37 -7.75 -23.09 9.23
C TYR A 37 -8.28 -24.43 8.72
N GLU A 38 -7.82 -25.53 9.28
CA GLU A 38 -8.33 -26.87 8.89
C GLU A 38 -9.83 -27.01 9.17
N LEU A 39 -10.33 -26.46 10.29
CA LEU A 39 -11.77 -26.45 10.57
C LEU A 39 -12.60 -25.65 9.56
N LEU A 40 -12.00 -24.63 8.94
CA LEU A 40 -12.68 -23.77 7.96
C LEU A 40 -12.50 -24.25 6.52
N LYS A 41 -11.42 -24.95 6.21
CA LYS A 41 -11.09 -25.42 4.87
C LYS A 41 -12.17 -26.30 4.28
N GLU A 42 -12.82 -27.13 5.11
CA GLU A 42 -13.92 -28.02 4.73
C GLU A 42 -15.31 -27.36 4.76
N ARG A 43 -15.39 -26.03 4.96
CA ARG A 43 -16.65 -25.30 5.15
C ARG A 43 -16.82 -24.20 4.12
N GLU A 44 -17.08 -24.62 2.87
CA GLU A 44 -17.23 -23.71 1.73
C GLU A 44 -18.29 -22.64 1.94
N GLU A 45 -19.37 -23.00 2.64
CA GLU A 45 -20.47 -22.09 2.98
C GLU A 45 -20.05 -20.89 3.81
N LEU A 46 -18.91 -21.00 4.54
CA LEU A 46 -18.39 -19.92 5.38
C LEU A 46 -17.39 -19.00 4.67
N TRP A 47 -16.87 -19.39 3.51
CA TRP A 47 -15.80 -18.62 2.86
C TRP A 47 -16.25 -17.22 2.41
N ALA A 48 -17.52 -17.05 2.06
CA ALA A 48 -18.10 -15.76 1.69
C ALA A 48 -18.58 -14.93 2.90
N GLU A 49 -18.74 -15.56 4.07
CA GLU A 49 -19.30 -14.94 5.27
C GLU A 49 -18.38 -13.86 5.87
N ASN A 50 -18.95 -12.94 6.64
CA ASN A 50 -18.12 -11.93 7.35
C ASN A 50 -17.36 -12.59 8.53
N LEU A 51 -16.29 -11.90 8.97
CA LEU A 51 -15.39 -12.43 10.01
C LEU A 51 -16.08 -12.68 11.35
N LEU A 52 -17.11 -11.93 11.71
CA LEU A 52 -17.84 -12.12 12.97
C LEU A 52 -18.70 -13.41 12.92
N THR A 53 -19.32 -13.68 11.80
CA THR A 53 -20.09 -14.94 11.57
C THR A 53 -19.16 -16.14 11.68
N ILE A 54 -18.02 -16.10 10.99
CA ILE A 54 -17.02 -17.18 11.04
C ILE A 54 -16.49 -17.37 12.48
N GLN A 55 -16.15 -16.28 13.16
CA GLN A 55 -15.69 -16.33 14.55
C GLN A 55 -16.74 -16.94 15.47
N GLY A 56 -18.00 -16.52 15.35
CA GLY A 56 -19.12 -17.09 16.14
C GLY A 56 -19.31 -18.58 15.91
N TYR A 57 -19.15 -19.04 14.65
CA TYR A 57 -19.19 -20.46 14.31
C TYR A 57 -18.05 -21.23 14.98
N LEU A 58 -16.81 -20.76 14.84
CA LEU A 58 -15.65 -21.41 15.46
C LEU A 58 -15.73 -21.42 16.99
N GLU A 59 -16.23 -20.34 17.61
CA GLU A 59 -16.44 -20.30 19.07
C GLU A 59 -17.47 -21.34 19.54
N LYS A 60 -18.56 -21.56 18.79
CA LYS A 60 -19.54 -22.62 19.10
C LYS A 60 -18.92 -24.02 19.08
N LEU A 61 -17.93 -24.26 18.22
CA LEU A 61 -17.28 -25.57 18.09
C LEU A 61 -16.16 -25.80 19.12
N THR A 62 -15.50 -24.73 19.59
CA THR A 62 -14.23 -24.83 20.33
C THR A 62 -14.25 -24.24 21.74
N VAL A 63 -15.41 -23.71 22.17
CA VAL A 63 -15.57 -23.12 23.50
C VAL A 63 -16.74 -23.74 24.20
N PRO A 64 -16.62 -24.07 25.51
CA PRO A 64 -17.78 -24.56 26.29
C PRO A 64 -18.94 -23.57 26.23
N GLY A 65 -20.13 -24.08 26.04
CA GLY A 65 -21.38 -23.31 26.05
C GLY A 65 -21.72 -22.83 27.45
N ARG A 66 -22.45 -21.71 27.55
CA ARG A 66 -23.04 -21.26 28.84
C ARG A 66 -24.11 -22.21 29.35
N ASP A 67 -24.69 -23.02 28.46
CA ASP A 67 -25.65 -24.06 28.68
C ASP A 67 -25.05 -25.42 29.16
N GLY A 68 -23.75 -25.43 29.45
CA GLY A 68 -23.00 -26.63 29.82
C GLY A 68 -22.56 -27.50 28.64
N ARG A 69 -22.75 -27.04 27.40
CA ARG A 69 -22.32 -27.80 26.21
C ARG A 69 -20.80 -27.87 26.15
N GLU A 70 -20.26 -29.08 26.04
CA GLU A 70 -18.83 -29.31 25.80
C GLU A 70 -18.41 -28.89 24.37
N PRO A 71 -17.19 -28.40 24.21
CA PRO A 71 -16.66 -28.07 22.88
C PRO A 71 -16.47 -29.34 22.06
N LYS A 72 -16.81 -29.27 20.78
CA LYS A 72 -16.63 -30.42 19.85
C LYS A 72 -15.13 -30.65 19.55
N TYR A 73 -14.32 -29.57 19.55
CA TYR A 73 -12.90 -29.63 19.29
C TYR A 73 -12.14 -28.81 20.33
N ILE A 74 -11.00 -29.32 20.77
CA ILE A 74 -10.12 -28.65 21.73
C ILE A 74 -8.95 -28.02 20.99
N PRO A 75 -8.79 -26.68 21.05
CA PRO A 75 -7.67 -26.02 20.40
C PRO A 75 -6.32 -26.35 21.06
N PRO A 76 -5.20 -26.27 20.32
CA PRO A 76 -3.85 -26.38 20.89
C PRO A 76 -3.66 -25.45 22.09
N GLY A 77 -2.98 -25.96 23.14
CA GLY A 77 -2.79 -25.22 24.41
C GLY A 77 -4.04 -25.16 25.31
N GLY A 78 -5.14 -25.84 24.96
CA GLY A 78 -6.34 -25.94 25.78
C GLY A 78 -7.08 -24.60 25.91
N LYS A 79 -7.22 -24.07 27.14
CA LYS A 79 -7.94 -22.82 27.40
C LYS A 79 -7.14 -21.59 27.01
N LEU A 80 -7.27 -21.15 25.76
CA LEU A 80 -6.65 -19.94 25.24
C LEU A 80 -7.38 -18.65 25.71
N PRO A 81 -6.66 -17.54 25.96
CA PRO A 81 -7.29 -16.23 26.20
C PRO A 81 -8.20 -15.83 25.06
N VAL A 82 -9.32 -15.21 25.37
CA VAL A 82 -10.35 -14.83 24.38
C VAL A 82 -9.77 -14.08 23.20
N TYR A 83 -8.99 -13.05 23.43
CA TYR A 83 -8.45 -12.20 22.37
C TYR A 83 -7.34 -12.86 21.56
N PHE A 84 -6.53 -13.75 22.17
CA PHE A 84 -5.57 -14.57 21.47
C PHE A 84 -6.29 -15.54 20.51
N ARG A 85 -7.26 -16.26 21.02
CA ARG A 85 -8.10 -17.19 20.22
C ARG A 85 -8.78 -16.48 19.05
N ARG A 86 -9.42 -15.33 19.31
CA ARG A 86 -10.11 -14.54 18.26
C ARG A 86 -9.15 -14.00 17.20
N SER A 87 -7.96 -13.61 17.60
CA SER A 87 -6.92 -13.20 16.67
C SER A 87 -6.49 -14.35 15.75
N ALA A 88 -6.32 -15.55 16.30
CA ALA A 88 -5.99 -16.74 15.52
C ALA A 88 -7.13 -17.15 14.57
N MET A 89 -8.38 -17.12 15.05
CA MET A 89 -9.57 -17.38 14.23
C MET A 89 -9.68 -16.42 13.04
N ASN A 90 -9.48 -15.11 13.27
CA ASN A 90 -9.52 -14.12 12.21
C ASN A 90 -8.41 -14.33 11.19
N LYS A 91 -7.19 -14.67 11.65
CA LYS A 91 -6.08 -14.98 10.75
C LYS A 91 -6.37 -16.19 9.88
N ALA A 92 -6.91 -17.26 10.46
CA ALA A 92 -7.32 -18.46 9.75
C ALA A 92 -8.43 -18.16 8.72
N ALA A 93 -9.46 -17.40 9.12
CA ALA A 93 -10.55 -17.01 8.23
C ALA A 93 -10.07 -16.19 7.02
N MET A 94 -9.16 -15.24 7.24
CA MET A 94 -8.56 -14.48 6.13
C MET A 94 -7.72 -15.36 5.22
N ALA A 95 -6.97 -16.33 5.77
CA ALA A 95 -6.17 -17.25 4.99
C ALA A 95 -7.05 -18.15 4.08
N VAL A 96 -8.14 -18.69 4.62
CA VAL A 96 -9.12 -19.49 3.85
C VAL A 96 -9.75 -18.66 2.74
N LYS A 97 -10.20 -17.41 3.02
CA LYS A 97 -10.77 -16.54 1.99
C LYS A 97 -9.78 -16.24 0.86
N THR A 98 -8.51 -16.02 1.21
CA THR A 98 -7.47 -15.79 0.22
C THR A 98 -7.20 -17.04 -0.60
N ALA A 99 -7.15 -18.21 0.04
CA ALA A 99 -6.93 -19.49 -0.62
C ALA A 99 -8.09 -19.85 -1.56
N ALA A 100 -9.33 -19.63 -1.12
CA ALA A 100 -10.53 -19.83 -1.92
C ALA A 100 -10.55 -18.93 -3.17
N SER A 101 -10.20 -17.65 -3.02
CA SER A 101 -10.11 -16.70 -4.13
C SER A 101 -8.98 -17.03 -5.13
N ALA A 102 -7.93 -17.72 -4.67
CA ALA A 102 -6.80 -18.16 -5.49
C ALA A 102 -6.96 -19.60 -6.01
N GLU A 103 -8.05 -20.29 -5.64
CA GLU A 103 -8.29 -21.70 -5.93
C GLU A 103 -7.12 -22.62 -5.51
N SER A 104 -6.39 -22.21 -4.47
CA SER A 104 -5.18 -22.89 -3.99
C SER A 104 -5.08 -22.83 -2.47
N PHE A 105 -5.17 -23.99 -1.82
CA PHE A 105 -5.11 -24.12 -0.36
C PHE A 105 -3.72 -24.58 0.08
N PRO A 106 -2.88 -23.70 0.68
CA PRO A 106 -1.57 -24.08 1.16
C PRO A 106 -1.66 -25.04 2.35
N GLU A 107 -0.75 -26.01 2.42
CA GLU A 107 -0.64 -26.92 3.57
C GLU A 107 -0.16 -26.24 4.85
N LYS A 108 0.67 -25.19 4.71
CA LYS A 108 1.21 -24.42 5.84
C LYS A 108 0.89 -22.95 5.67
N ILE A 109 0.38 -22.35 6.75
CA ILE A 109 0.11 -20.92 6.83
C ILE A 109 1.21 -20.27 7.64
N ASP A 110 1.90 -19.30 7.04
CA ASP A 110 2.78 -18.42 7.79
C ASP A 110 1.93 -17.33 8.47
N ALA A 111 1.91 -17.35 9.80
CA ALA A 111 1.08 -16.49 10.60
C ALA A 111 1.88 -15.71 11.65
N ASN A 112 2.03 -14.43 11.40
CA ASN A 112 2.52 -13.49 12.41
C ASN A 112 1.43 -13.21 13.44
N ILE A 113 1.80 -13.23 14.73
CA ILE A 113 0.85 -12.96 15.82
C ILE A 113 0.38 -11.50 15.78
N THR A 114 -0.95 -11.31 15.80
CA THR A 114 -1.58 -10.01 15.95
C THR A 114 -2.16 -9.90 17.36
N PHE A 115 -1.72 -8.89 18.10
CA PHE A 115 -2.14 -8.66 19.49
C PHE A 115 -3.42 -7.82 19.51
N PHE A 116 -4.57 -8.45 19.78
CA PHE A 116 -5.81 -7.72 20.00
C PHE A 116 -5.80 -6.98 21.35
N LYS A 117 -6.60 -5.93 21.46
CA LYS A 117 -6.79 -5.21 22.72
C LYS A 117 -7.21 -6.20 23.82
N GLY A 118 -6.44 -6.24 24.93
CA GLY A 118 -6.55 -7.27 25.97
C GLY A 118 -5.45 -8.34 25.92
N MET A 119 -4.64 -8.40 24.82
CA MET A 119 -3.37 -9.12 24.76
C MET A 119 -2.17 -8.19 24.95
N TYR A 120 -2.38 -6.90 24.98
CA TYR A 120 -1.41 -5.88 25.33
C TYR A 120 -2.08 -4.78 26.15
N ARG A 121 -1.28 -4.00 26.88
CA ARG A 121 -1.67 -2.82 27.62
C ARG A 121 -0.50 -1.83 27.70
N ASP A 122 -0.76 -0.64 28.18
CA ASP A 122 0.24 0.39 28.47
C ASP A 122 1.20 0.67 27.29
N LEU A 123 0.62 0.74 26.07
CA LEU A 123 1.38 1.07 24.86
C LEU A 123 1.72 2.55 24.86
N THR A 124 3.03 2.85 24.85
CA THR A 124 3.63 4.17 24.74
C THR A 124 4.61 4.22 23.56
N ASP A 125 5.25 5.36 23.33
CA ASP A 125 6.30 5.50 22.31
C ASP A 125 7.55 4.67 22.61
N THR A 126 7.75 4.25 23.88
CA THR A 126 8.98 3.59 24.34
C THR A 126 8.74 2.23 24.94
N SER A 127 7.51 1.84 25.23
CA SER A 127 7.21 0.58 25.92
C SER A 127 5.82 0.05 25.61
N ILE A 128 5.65 -1.26 25.84
CA ILE A 128 4.38 -1.97 25.79
C ILE A 128 4.43 -3.15 26.77
N VAL A 129 3.30 -3.48 27.37
CA VAL A 129 3.16 -4.69 28.18
C VAL A 129 2.39 -5.73 27.37
N LEU A 130 3.04 -6.85 27.05
CA LEU A 130 2.47 -7.95 26.25
C LEU A 130 2.04 -9.12 27.16
N LYS A 131 0.93 -9.75 26.81
CA LYS A 131 0.49 -10.99 27.45
C LYS A 131 1.08 -12.17 26.70
N LEU A 132 2.06 -12.84 27.30
CA LEU A 132 2.83 -13.92 26.71
C LEU A 132 2.61 -15.25 27.46
N TRP A 133 2.78 -16.36 26.75
CA TRP A 133 2.73 -17.71 27.27
C TRP A 133 4.12 -18.20 27.68
N ASN A 134 4.30 -18.64 28.93
CA ASN A 134 5.57 -19.15 29.41
C ASN A 134 5.67 -20.68 29.41
N GLY A 135 4.78 -21.39 28.72
CA GLY A 135 4.69 -22.84 28.71
C GLY A 135 3.73 -23.41 29.77
N LYS A 136 3.38 -22.65 30.83
CA LYS A 136 2.49 -23.06 31.90
C LYS A 136 1.33 -22.12 32.14
N LYS A 137 1.57 -20.82 32.09
CA LYS A 137 0.56 -19.78 32.33
C LYS A 137 0.81 -18.53 31.47
N TRP A 138 -0.26 -17.74 31.27
CA TRP A 138 -0.19 -16.45 30.62
C TRP A 138 0.27 -15.38 31.62
N ILE A 139 1.33 -14.65 31.28
CA ILE A 139 1.88 -13.57 32.12
C ILE A 139 2.02 -12.29 31.32
N TRP A 140 2.06 -11.17 32.03
CA TRP A 140 2.31 -9.85 31.48
C TRP A 140 3.80 -9.53 31.52
N VAL A 141 4.39 -9.17 30.37
CA VAL A 141 5.82 -8.88 30.23
C VAL A 141 5.97 -7.46 29.67
N LEU A 142 6.74 -6.64 30.37
CA LEU A 142 7.11 -5.32 29.89
C LEU A 142 8.18 -5.44 28.81
N CYS A 143 7.92 -4.86 27.65
CA CYS A 143 8.83 -4.83 26.52
C CYS A 143 9.16 -3.37 26.14
N GLY A 144 10.39 -3.11 25.74
CA GLY A 144 10.82 -1.83 25.22
C GLY A 144 10.45 -1.67 23.75
N LEU A 145 10.16 -0.44 23.33
CA LEU A 145 9.93 -0.07 21.95
C LEU A 145 10.89 1.05 21.52
N THR A 146 11.38 0.98 20.29
CA THR A 146 12.19 2.06 19.70
C THR A 146 11.75 2.29 18.27
N GLY A 147 11.41 3.53 17.95
CA GLY A 147 10.96 3.91 16.62
C GLY A 147 10.49 5.36 16.59
N ARG A 148 9.71 5.69 15.59
CA ARG A 148 9.10 7.01 15.46
C ARG A 148 7.96 7.16 16.49
N PRO A 149 7.86 8.29 17.22
CA PRO A 149 6.75 8.54 18.14
C PRO A 149 5.39 8.46 17.44
N PHE A 150 4.37 8.00 18.17
CA PHE A 150 3.02 7.98 17.67
C PHE A 150 2.46 9.41 17.53
N PRO A 151 1.58 9.67 16.57
CA PRO A 151 0.88 10.95 16.51
C PRO A 151 0.05 11.15 17.79
N LYS A 152 -0.03 12.38 18.28
CA LYS A 152 -0.94 12.72 19.38
C LYS A 152 -2.38 12.36 18.98
N GLU A 153 -3.14 11.81 19.92
CA GLU A 153 -4.55 11.40 19.72
C GLU A 153 -4.77 10.32 18.64
N ALA A 154 -3.73 9.57 18.27
CA ALA A 154 -3.85 8.53 17.26
C ALA A 154 -4.67 7.33 17.76
N ALA A 155 -5.66 6.92 16.97
CA ALA A 155 -6.38 5.67 17.21
C ALA A 155 -5.52 4.48 16.78
N ILE A 156 -4.95 3.77 17.76
CA ILE A 156 -4.10 2.61 17.54
C ILE A 156 -4.97 1.36 17.34
N LEU A 157 -4.67 0.61 16.28
CA LEU A 157 -5.29 -0.67 15.98
C LEU A 157 -4.42 -1.83 16.48
N SER A 158 -4.86 -3.06 16.25
CA SER A 158 -4.18 -4.26 16.73
C SER A 158 -2.79 -4.42 16.10
N PRO A 159 -1.72 -4.36 16.89
CA PRO A 159 -0.36 -4.49 16.38
C PRO A 159 0.00 -5.93 16.05
N THR A 160 0.95 -6.09 15.13
CA THR A 160 1.44 -7.41 14.68
C THR A 160 2.94 -7.52 14.90
N LEU A 161 3.37 -8.64 15.44
CA LEU A 161 4.77 -8.98 15.59
C LEU A 161 5.32 -9.54 14.28
N VAL A 162 6.47 -9.03 13.83
CA VAL A 162 7.08 -9.41 12.56
C VAL A 162 8.59 -9.58 12.76
N HIS A 163 9.13 -10.67 12.22
CA HIS A 163 10.59 -10.88 12.19
C HIS A 163 11.14 -10.24 10.90
N GLU A 164 11.96 -9.18 11.03
CA GLU A 164 12.70 -8.57 9.94
C GLU A 164 14.20 -8.82 10.13
N GLU A 165 14.78 -9.74 9.35
CA GLU A 165 16.19 -10.14 9.38
C GLU A 165 16.74 -10.45 10.81
N LYS A 166 17.35 -9.43 11.44
CA LYS A 166 17.96 -9.54 12.80
C LYS A 166 17.08 -8.96 13.90
N TRP A 167 15.95 -8.35 13.56
CA TRP A 167 15.17 -7.56 14.49
C TRP A 167 13.75 -8.07 14.66
N LEU A 168 13.29 -8.03 15.88
CA LEU A 168 11.89 -8.23 16.19
C LEU A 168 11.18 -6.89 16.07
N MET A 169 10.28 -6.80 15.09
CA MET A 169 9.54 -5.58 14.76
C MET A 169 8.09 -5.68 15.23
N PHE A 170 7.60 -4.58 15.73
CA PHE A 170 6.21 -4.43 16.13
C PHE A 170 5.53 -3.47 15.17
N HIS A 171 4.72 -3.99 14.27
CA HIS A 171 3.98 -3.22 13.28
C HIS A 171 2.69 -2.74 13.91
N VAL A 172 2.61 -1.46 14.22
CA VAL A 172 1.48 -0.82 14.88
C VAL A 172 0.66 -0.04 13.85
N PRO A 173 -0.52 -0.54 13.45
CA PRO A 173 -1.39 0.21 12.55
C PRO A 173 -2.04 1.35 13.31
N VAL A 174 -1.93 2.55 12.78
CA VAL A 174 -2.51 3.78 13.33
C VAL A 174 -3.55 4.31 12.37
N LYS A 175 -4.76 4.46 12.86
CA LYS A 175 -5.86 5.08 12.13
C LYS A 175 -5.68 6.59 12.13
N GLN A 176 -5.64 7.19 10.97
CA GLN A 176 -5.65 8.64 10.77
C GLN A 176 -6.95 9.04 10.09
N GLU A 177 -7.68 9.95 10.69
CA GLU A 177 -8.86 10.51 10.07
C GLU A 177 -8.47 11.41 8.90
N ASN A 178 -9.33 11.47 7.89
CA ASN A 178 -9.12 12.38 6.77
C ASN A 178 -9.52 13.79 7.21
N SER A 179 -8.65 14.75 6.97
CA SER A 179 -8.90 16.15 7.30
C SER A 179 -9.99 16.78 6.41
N ASP A 180 -10.28 16.18 5.26
CA ASP A 180 -11.27 16.69 4.30
C ASP A 180 -12.05 15.54 3.65
N ALA A 181 -13.25 15.29 4.16
CA ALA A 181 -14.15 14.23 3.69
C ALA A 181 -15.02 14.63 2.48
N ARG A 182 -14.94 15.88 2.00
CA ARG A 182 -15.73 16.37 0.87
C ARG A 182 -15.50 15.55 -0.39
N THR A 183 -16.55 15.38 -1.18
CA THR A 183 -16.49 14.70 -2.47
C THR A 183 -15.73 15.54 -3.52
N ALA A 184 -15.36 14.93 -4.63
CA ALA A 184 -14.73 15.64 -5.74
C ALA A 184 -15.62 16.77 -6.30
N LYS A 185 -16.96 16.55 -6.34
CA LYS A 185 -17.91 17.53 -6.82
C LYS A 185 -17.95 18.75 -5.89
N GLU A 186 -18.06 18.54 -4.60
CA GLU A 186 -18.07 19.62 -3.59
C GLU A 186 -16.78 20.44 -3.64
N ARG A 187 -15.62 19.77 -3.71
CA ARG A 187 -14.32 20.45 -3.82
C ARG A 187 -14.22 21.30 -5.09
N MET A 188 -14.69 20.77 -6.23
CA MET A 188 -14.67 21.51 -7.50
C MET A 188 -15.63 22.70 -7.49
N GLN A 189 -16.79 22.59 -6.83
CA GLN A 189 -17.74 23.70 -6.66
C GLN A 189 -17.18 24.83 -5.81
N GLU A 190 -16.32 24.49 -4.85
CA GLU A 190 -15.64 25.46 -3.96
C GLU A 190 -14.31 25.99 -4.52
N GLY A 191 -14.02 25.75 -5.82
CA GLY A 191 -12.84 26.29 -6.48
C GLY A 191 -11.53 25.57 -6.12
N ALA A 192 -11.56 24.26 -5.76
CA ALA A 192 -10.37 23.53 -5.38
C ALA A 192 -9.31 23.52 -6.49
N ARG A 193 -8.06 23.80 -6.15
CA ARG A 193 -6.90 23.65 -7.04
C ARG A 193 -6.71 22.18 -7.41
N VAL A 194 -6.38 21.95 -8.67
CA VAL A 194 -6.16 20.62 -9.24
C VAL A 194 -4.69 20.45 -9.58
N CYS A 195 -4.02 19.46 -8.99
CA CYS A 195 -2.72 19.00 -9.44
C CYS A 195 -2.89 17.82 -10.39
N SER A 196 -2.32 17.89 -11.58
CA SER A 196 -2.33 16.77 -12.52
C SER A 196 -0.92 16.29 -12.81
N VAL A 197 -0.76 14.98 -12.98
CA VAL A 197 0.53 14.30 -13.11
C VAL A 197 0.64 13.62 -14.47
N ARG A 198 1.78 13.81 -15.14
CA ARG A 198 2.16 13.04 -16.31
C ARG A 198 3.44 12.28 -16.03
N PHE A 199 3.39 10.94 -16.07
CA PHE A 199 4.58 10.11 -15.94
C PHE A 199 5.38 10.10 -17.24
N THR A 200 6.71 9.98 -17.11
CA THR A 200 7.62 10.05 -18.26
C THR A 200 8.67 8.93 -18.21
N ASN A 201 9.35 8.73 -19.33
CA ASN A 201 10.48 7.83 -19.47
C ASN A 201 11.83 8.57 -19.60
N THR A 202 11.88 9.85 -19.25
CA THR A 202 13.08 10.72 -19.32
C THR A 202 13.78 10.77 -17.96
N ASP A 203 14.60 11.80 -17.74
CA ASP A 203 15.18 12.06 -16.41
C ASP A 203 14.13 12.43 -15.36
N SER A 204 13.02 13.04 -15.77
CA SER A 204 11.88 13.24 -14.88
C SER A 204 11.04 11.98 -14.82
N PHE A 205 10.75 11.47 -13.62
CA PHE A 205 9.75 10.41 -13.41
C PHE A 205 8.34 10.90 -13.71
N ALA A 206 8.08 12.13 -13.31
CA ALA A 206 6.78 12.78 -13.49
C ALA A 206 6.94 14.29 -13.68
N VAL A 207 6.01 14.85 -14.46
CA VAL A 207 5.77 16.29 -14.58
C VAL A 207 4.41 16.58 -13.97
N CYS A 208 4.39 17.45 -12.97
CA CYS A 208 3.16 17.85 -12.28
C CYS A 208 2.85 19.31 -12.59
N THR A 209 1.57 19.63 -12.75
CA THR A 209 1.11 21.02 -12.88
C THR A 209 -0.08 21.26 -11.96
N VAL A 210 -0.12 22.41 -11.34
CA VAL A 210 -1.26 22.87 -10.52
C VAL A 210 -2.04 23.91 -11.31
N LEU A 211 -3.35 23.69 -11.41
CA LEU A 211 -4.31 24.59 -12.05
C LEU A 211 -5.24 25.19 -11.00
N ASP A 212 -5.60 26.46 -11.19
CA ASP A 212 -6.67 27.12 -10.44
C ASP A 212 -8.06 26.73 -10.97
N GLU A 213 -9.11 27.35 -10.43
CA GLU A 213 -10.50 27.09 -10.84
C GLU A 213 -10.81 27.50 -12.29
N GLU A 214 -10.10 28.49 -12.85
CA GLU A 214 -10.23 28.91 -14.25
C GLU A 214 -9.31 28.13 -15.20
N SER A 215 -8.66 27.10 -14.72
CA SER A 215 -7.73 26.27 -15.52
C SER A 215 -6.43 26.98 -15.91
N ARG A 216 -6.06 28.08 -15.22
CA ARG A 216 -4.75 28.75 -15.39
C ARG A 216 -3.68 27.98 -14.61
N GLN A 217 -2.51 27.89 -15.15
CA GLN A 217 -1.39 27.23 -14.49
C GLN A 217 -0.80 28.11 -13.38
N LEU A 218 -0.80 27.59 -12.15
CA LEU A 218 -0.18 28.25 -10.98
C LEU A 218 1.28 27.80 -10.75
N ALA A 219 1.57 26.52 -10.95
CA ALA A 219 2.88 25.96 -10.66
C ALA A 219 3.18 24.71 -11.49
N VAL A 220 4.48 24.41 -11.63
CA VAL A 220 4.99 23.19 -12.27
C VAL A 220 6.07 22.57 -11.40
N LYS A 221 6.10 21.24 -11.33
CA LYS A 221 7.15 20.46 -10.67
C LYS A 221 7.61 19.33 -11.58
N ASN A 222 8.93 19.19 -11.72
CA ASN A 222 9.58 18.05 -12.36
C ASN A 222 10.22 17.16 -11.29
N CYS A 223 9.71 15.95 -11.10
CA CYS A 223 10.28 14.95 -10.20
C CYS A 223 11.45 14.24 -10.90
N ARG A 224 12.67 14.68 -10.67
CA ARG A 224 13.87 14.22 -11.39
C ARG A 224 14.48 12.96 -10.76
N GLY A 225 15.50 12.38 -11.43
CA GLY A 225 16.26 11.23 -10.96
C GLY A 225 16.07 9.96 -11.80
N GLY A 226 15.32 10.03 -12.91
CA GLY A 226 15.08 8.90 -13.78
C GLY A 226 16.34 8.35 -14.46
N ASN A 227 17.33 9.21 -14.76
CA ASN A 227 18.61 8.76 -15.32
C ASN A 227 19.43 7.99 -14.28
N ALA A 228 19.54 8.50 -13.06
CA ALA A 228 20.23 7.83 -11.97
C ALA A 228 19.57 6.46 -11.65
N TYR A 229 18.25 6.41 -11.56
CA TYR A 229 17.50 5.17 -11.40
C TYR A 229 17.84 4.14 -12.47
N ARG A 230 17.75 4.52 -13.76
CA ARG A 230 18.09 3.63 -14.88
C ARG A 230 19.54 3.14 -14.84
N HIS A 231 20.46 4.03 -14.47
CA HIS A 231 21.88 3.70 -14.33
C HIS A 231 22.09 2.62 -13.26
N HIS A 232 21.49 2.79 -12.07
CA HIS A 232 21.56 1.81 -10.99
C HIS A 232 20.94 0.46 -11.37
N CYS A 233 19.75 0.48 -12.01
CA CYS A 233 19.10 -0.73 -12.50
C CYS A 233 19.99 -1.49 -13.51
N LYS A 234 20.56 -0.77 -14.49
CA LYS A 234 21.47 -1.37 -15.49
C LYS A 234 22.72 -1.94 -14.84
N ALA A 235 23.31 -1.26 -13.86
CA ALA A 235 24.50 -1.75 -13.15
C ALA A 235 24.20 -3.05 -12.37
N LEU A 236 23.03 -3.14 -11.73
CA LEU A 236 22.60 -4.36 -11.04
C LEU A 236 22.34 -5.51 -12.03
N MET A 237 21.71 -5.22 -13.17
CA MET A 237 21.46 -6.24 -14.20
C MET A 237 22.72 -6.78 -14.84
N LYS A 238 23.73 -5.93 -15.09
CA LYS A 238 25.07 -6.41 -15.54
C LYS A 238 25.69 -7.38 -14.53
N LYS A 239 25.52 -7.15 -13.21
CA LYS A 239 25.99 -8.10 -12.18
C LYS A 239 25.22 -9.43 -12.23
N VAL A 240 23.91 -9.39 -12.50
CA VAL A 240 23.10 -10.60 -12.69
C VAL A 240 23.58 -11.38 -13.91
N GLU A 241 23.81 -10.71 -15.03
CA GLU A 241 24.31 -11.33 -16.28
C GLU A 241 25.69 -11.95 -16.08
N ALA A 242 26.63 -11.23 -15.48
CA ALA A 242 27.96 -11.75 -15.16
C ALA A 242 27.90 -12.96 -14.23
N SER A 243 27.04 -12.91 -13.18
CA SER A 243 26.88 -14.03 -12.26
C SER A 243 26.27 -15.27 -12.94
N ARG A 244 25.37 -15.10 -13.91
CA ARG A 244 24.78 -16.23 -14.66
C ARG A 244 25.80 -17.00 -15.49
N ALA A 245 26.86 -16.34 -15.96
CA ALA A 245 27.92 -16.96 -16.70
C ALA A 245 28.76 -17.99 -15.87
N PHE A 246 28.72 -17.86 -14.54
CA PHE A 246 29.50 -18.68 -13.60
C PHE A 246 28.64 -19.57 -12.70
N THR A 247 27.32 -19.57 -12.84
CA THR A 247 26.43 -20.33 -11.95
C THR A 247 25.95 -21.59 -12.68
N ASP A 248 26.34 -22.76 -12.17
CA ASP A 248 25.78 -24.05 -12.57
C ASP A 248 24.26 -24.04 -12.26
N LYS A 249 23.43 -24.28 -13.27
CA LYS A 249 21.98 -24.15 -13.17
C LYS A 249 21.34 -25.14 -12.21
N ASP A 250 22.03 -26.22 -11.86
CA ASP A 250 21.43 -27.36 -11.15
C ASP A 250 21.53 -27.30 -9.62
N ASN A 251 22.32 -26.36 -9.07
CA ASN A 251 22.63 -26.39 -7.63
C ASN A 251 22.12 -25.18 -6.78
N VAL A 252 21.43 -24.22 -7.36
CA VAL A 252 20.99 -23.01 -6.59
C VAL A 252 19.50 -22.76 -6.76
N SER A 253 18.75 -22.94 -5.69
CA SER A 253 17.28 -22.75 -5.67
C SER A 253 16.80 -21.33 -6.04
N GLN A 254 17.64 -20.30 -5.84
CA GLN A 254 17.33 -18.90 -6.20
C GLN A 254 18.61 -18.13 -6.58
N PRO A 255 19.14 -18.34 -7.80
CA PRO A 255 20.34 -17.63 -8.24
C PRO A 255 20.11 -16.12 -8.29
N ASN A 256 21.10 -15.33 -7.89
CA ASN A 256 21.06 -13.87 -7.95
C ASN A 256 20.02 -13.17 -7.03
N ARG A 257 19.41 -13.86 -6.06
CA ARG A 257 18.42 -13.32 -5.13
C ARG A 257 18.84 -11.97 -4.54
N LYS A 258 20.11 -11.81 -4.13
CA LYS A 258 20.63 -10.54 -3.57
C LYS A 258 20.47 -9.34 -4.51
N TYR A 259 20.72 -9.51 -5.81
CA TYR A 259 20.60 -8.42 -6.80
C TYR A 259 19.15 -8.09 -7.10
N TYR A 260 18.26 -9.10 -7.17
CA TYR A 260 16.82 -8.86 -7.32
C TYR A 260 16.21 -8.19 -6.09
N MET A 261 16.69 -8.53 -4.88
CA MET A 261 16.28 -7.83 -3.67
C MET A 261 16.74 -6.36 -3.68
N HIS A 262 17.98 -6.08 -4.14
CA HIS A 262 18.45 -4.71 -4.32
C HIS A 262 17.60 -3.94 -5.35
N LEU A 263 17.24 -4.55 -6.47
CA LEU A 263 16.33 -3.94 -7.46
C LEU A 263 14.95 -3.64 -6.85
N LYS A 264 14.42 -4.56 -6.06
CA LYS A 264 13.16 -4.35 -5.35
C LYS A 264 13.24 -3.16 -4.40
N HIS A 265 14.26 -3.09 -3.56
CA HIS A 265 14.48 -1.99 -2.62
C HIS A 265 14.71 -0.66 -3.34
N LEU A 266 15.47 -0.67 -4.45
CA LEU A 266 15.68 0.51 -5.30
C LEU A 266 14.35 1.04 -5.85
N ASN A 267 13.51 0.15 -6.38
CA ASN A 267 12.18 0.49 -6.88
C ASN A 267 11.28 1.06 -5.79
N GLU A 268 11.30 0.46 -4.60
CA GLU A 268 10.54 0.95 -3.43
C GLU A 268 11.03 2.33 -3.00
N HIS A 269 12.34 2.51 -2.90
CA HIS A 269 12.96 3.79 -2.53
C HIS A 269 12.53 4.93 -3.46
N TYR A 270 12.73 4.76 -4.78
CA TYR A 270 12.36 5.80 -5.74
C TYR A 270 10.84 6.03 -5.80
N ALA A 271 10.04 4.98 -5.67
CA ALA A 271 8.59 5.15 -5.64
C ALA A 271 8.13 5.93 -4.40
N HIS A 272 8.74 5.67 -3.23
CA HIS A 272 8.48 6.44 -2.01
C HIS A 272 8.94 7.88 -2.11
N GLN A 273 10.14 8.12 -2.67
CA GLN A 273 10.71 9.45 -2.86
C GLN A 273 9.82 10.29 -3.79
N VAL A 274 9.56 9.80 -5.01
CA VAL A 274 8.77 10.53 -6.01
C VAL A 274 7.34 10.78 -5.53
N SER A 275 6.69 9.77 -4.93
CA SER A 275 5.34 9.97 -4.41
C SER A 275 5.29 10.95 -3.25
N LYS A 276 6.32 11.00 -2.39
CA LYS A 276 6.43 12.01 -1.35
C LYS A 276 6.62 13.41 -1.95
N GLU A 277 7.53 13.55 -2.91
CA GLU A 277 7.81 14.83 -3.59
C GLU A 277 6.56 15.42 -4.27
N ILE A 278 5.71 14.57 -4.88
CA ILE A 278 4.44 15.01 -5.47
C ILE A 278 3.45 15.46 -4.38
N ILE A 279 3.34 14.73 -3.28
CA ILE A 279 2.43 15.09 -2.18
C ILE A 279 2.88 16.37 -1.50
N ASP A 280 4.18 16.54 -1.23
CA ASP A 280 4.74 17.74 -0.63
C ASP A 280 4.45 18.97 -1.53
N PHE A 281 4.58 18.81 -2.85
CA PHE A 281 4.22 19.85 -3.82
C PHE A 281 2.70 20.17 -3.81
N CYS A 282 1.84 19.16 -3.73
CA CYS A 282 0.40 19.36 -3.61
C CYS A 282 0.04 20.13 -2.32
N LYS A 283 0.69 19.81 -1.20
CA LYS A 283 0.50 20.50 0.08
C LYS A 283 0.95 21.96 0.01
N GLU A 284 2.16 22.20 -0.51
CA GLU A 284 2.72 23.55 -0.67
C GLU A 284 1.81 24.45 -1.52
N LYS A 285 1.14 23.88 -2.53
CA LYS A 285 0.24 24.61 -3.44
C LYS A 285 -1.23 24.54 -3.02
N HIS A 286 -1.54 24.02 -1.83
CA HIS A 286 -2.91 23.88 -1.30
C HIS A 286 -3.85 23.20 -2.29
N THR A 287 -3.44 22.07 -2.84
CA THR A 287 -4.18 21.32 -3.85
C THR A 287 -5.23 20.41 -3.17
N GLY A 288 -6.49 20.55 -3.55
CA GLY A 288 -7.58 19.71 -3.04
C GLY A 288 -7.75 18.39 -3.80
N ILE A 289 -7.35 18.36 -5.07
CA ILE A 289 -7.53 17.21 -5.97
C ILE A 289 -6.23 16.91 -6.70
N LEU A 290 -5.82 15.64 -6.68
CA LEU A 290 -4.69 15.09 -7.44
C LEU A 290 -5.22 14.20 -8.56
N VAL A 291 -4.91 14.53 -9.81
CA VAL A 291 -5.35 13.79 -11.00
C VAL A 291 -4.20 12.95 -11.54
N LEU A 292 -4.42 11.65 -11.63
CA LEU A 292 -3.47 10.69 -12.17
C LEU A 292 -4.00 10.17 -13.52
N PRO A 293 -3.09 9.89 -14.48
CA PRO A 293 -3.50 9.23 -15.72
C PRO A 293 -3.88 7.78 -15.43
N GLU A 294 -5.02 7.36 -15.93
CA GLU A 294 -5.40 5.96 -16.04
C GLU A 294 -4.78 5.38 -17.30
N TYR A 295 -4.13 4.25 -17.19
CA TYR A 295 -3.57 3.50 -18.31
C TYR A 295 -4.27 2.16 -18.42
N ASP A 296 -4.64 1.76 -19.62
CA ASP A 296 -5.13 0.42 -19.90
C ASP A 296 -4.03 -0.62 -19.58
N GLU A 297 -4.42 -1.83 -19.21
CA GLU A 297 -3.48 -2.92 -18.92
C GLU A 297 -2.55 -3.21 -20.10
N ASP A 298 -3.09 -3.16 -21.32
CA ASP A 298 -2.31 -3.32 -22.55
C ASP A 298 -1.26 -2.23 -22.72
N PHE A 299 -1.58 -0.98 -22.39
CA PHE A 299 -0.58 0.09 -22.41
C PHE A 299 0.56 -0.18 -21.46
N SER A 300 0.29 -0.66 -20.27
CA SER A 300 1.31 -1.03 -19.28
C SER A 300 2.21 -2.16 -19.82
N ARG A 301 1.63 -3.18 -20.45
CA ARG A 301 2.33 -4.32 -21.06
C ARG A 301 3.18 -3.90 -22.25
N ILE A 302 2.64 -3.13 -23.16
CA ILE A 302 3.35 -2.61 -24.35
C ILE A 302 4.46 -1.64 -23.94
N SER A 303 4.22 -0.80 -22.94
CA SER A 303 5.23 0.11 -22.39
C SER A 303 6.40 -0.65 -21.75
N MET A 304 6.13 -1.73 -21.02
CA MET A 304 7.15 -2.62 -20.46
C MET A 304 8.00 -3.26 -21.56
N TYR A 305 7.36 -3.77 -22.59
CA TYR A 305 8.05 -4.39 -23.73
C TYR A 305 8.97 -3.40 -24.47
N ARG A 306 8.47 -2.17 -24.73
CA ARG A 306 9.22 -1.13 -25.47
C ARG A 306 10.32 -0.46 -24.67
N SER A 307 10.09 -0.22 -23.38
CA SER A 307 10.98 0.59 -22.53
C SER A 307 11.84 -0.24 -21.58
N GLY A 308 11.59 -1.55 -21.52
CA GLY A 308 12.19 -2.46 -20.56
C GLY A 308 11.66 -2.31 -19.14
N ASN A 309 11.83 -3.35 -18.34
CA ASN A 309 11.31 -3.46 -16.96
C ASN A 309 11.92 -2.43 -15.99
N TYR A 310 12.98 -1.74 -16.39
CA TYR A 310 13.74 -0.80 -15.55
C TYR A 310 13.65 0.64 -16.04
N SER A 311 12.60 0.97 -16.80
CA SER A 311 12.35 2.36 -17.18
C SER A 311 11.64 3.13 -16.05
N PRO A 312 11.84 4.45 -15.93
CA PRO A 312 11.10 5.27 -14.98
C PRO A 312 9.58 5.17 -15.16
N LEU A 313 9.10 4.94 -16.38
CA LEU A 313 7.67 4.78 -16.68
C LEU A 313 7.10 3.51 -16.05
N HIS A 314 7.85 2.42 -16.04
CA HIS A 314 7.43 1.17 -15.40
C HIS A 314 7.21 1.35 -13.89
N LEU A 315 8.00 2.19 -13.23
CA LEU A 315 7.84 2.52 -11.82
C LEU A 315 6.54 3.29 -11.52
N SER A 316 5.91 3.88 -12.54
CA SER A 316 4.72 4.73 -12.40
C SER A 316 3.55 4.04 -11.70
N ILE A 317 3.35 2.73 -11.92
CA ILE A 317 2.28 1.95 -11.28
C ILE A 317 2.46 1.96 -9.76
N ARG A 318 3.69 1.71 -9.28
CA ARG A 318 4.00 1.72 -7.85
C ARG A 318 3.88 3.11 -7.25
N ILE A 319 4.36 4.13 -7.97
CA ILE A 319 4.22 5.55 -7.57
C ILE A 319 2.74 5.90 -7.43
N ARG A 320 1.88 5.52 -8.40
CA ARG A 320 0.43 5.76 -8.35
C ARG A 320 -0.22 5.10 -7.13
N ASN A 321 0.12 3.86 -6.84
CA ASN A 321 -0.40 3.16 -5.66
C ASN A 321 0.01 3.88 -4.36
N TYR A 322 1.24 4.38 -4.29
CA TYR A 322 1.71 5.13 -3.12
C TYR A 322 1.06 6.51 -3.02
N LEU A 323 0.80 7.19 -4.14
CA LEU A 323 0.08 8.46 -4.17
C LEU A 323 -1.34 8.33 -3.62
N LYS A 324 -2.06 7.25 -3.93
CA LYS A 324 -3.45 7.03 -3.49
C LYS A 324 -3.59 7.11 -1.97
N TYR A 325 -2.78 6.37 -1.22
CA TYR A 325 -2.89 6.39 0.24
C TYR A 325 -2.21 7.59 0.89
N LYS A 326 -1.10 8.10 0.31
CA LYS A 326 -0.42 9.28 0.84
C LYS A 326 -1.27 10.55 0.67
N ALA A 327 -1.86 10.75 -0.50
CA ALA A 327 -2.76 11.86 -0.78
C ALA A 327 -3.98 11.83 0.17
N TRP A 328 -4.58 10.65 0.31
CA TRP A 328 -5.71 10.45 1.21
C TRP A 328 -5.38 10.83 2.65
N ALA A 329 -4.18 10.46 3.12
CA ALA A 329 -3.73 10.79 4.47
C ALA A 329 -3.53 12.29 4.72
N GLU A 330 -3.35 13.08 3.66
CA GLU A 330 -3.20 14.55 3.71
C GLU A 330 -4.49 15.28 3.27
N GLY A 331 -5.62 14.57 3.21
CA GLY A 331 -6.90 15.14 2.80
C GLY A 331 -7.02 15.47 1.31
N ILE A 332 -6.07 15.04 0.47
CA ILE A 332 -6.07 15.29 -0.98
C ILE A 332 -6.81 14.14 -1.67
N LEU A 333 -7.83 14.47 -2.46
CA LEU A 333 -8.60 13.47 -3.19
C LEU A 333 -7.89 13.06 -4.49
N VAL A 334 -7.72 11.77 -4.72
CA VAL A 334 -7.12 11.24 -5.96
C VAL A 334 -8.21 10.83 -6.93
N LEU A 335 -8.12 11.35 -8.16
CA LEU A 335 -8.94 10.93 -9.29
C LEU A 335 -8.05 10.31 -10.36
N GLU A 336 -8.51 9.23 -10.98
CA GLU A 336 -7.86 8.61 -12.14
C GLU A 336 -8.71 8.88 -13.38
N LEU A 337 -8.09 9.41 -14.42
CA LEU A 337 -8.75 9.75 -15.67
C LEU A 337 -7.99 9.18 -16.86
N ARG A 338 -8.72 8.67 -17.83
CA ARG A 338 -8.15 8.25 -19.13
C ARG A 338 -7.44 9.42 -19.78
N ALA A 339 -6.17 9.21 -20.10
CA ALA A 339 -5.30 10.24 -20.68
C ALA A 339 -5.48 10.41 -22.20
N ASP A 340 -6.50 9.76 -22.80
CA ASP A 340 -6.76 9.81 -24.24
C ASP A 340 -6.93 11.23 -24.74
N GLY A 341 -6.29 11.57 -25.86
CA GLY A 341 -6.35 12.87 -26.47
C GLY A 341 -5.51 13.97 -25.83
N THR A 342 -5.10 13.82 -24.54
CA THR A 342 -4.38 14.86 -23.81
C THR A 342 -3.02 15.22 -24.42
N GLU A 343 -2.45 14.37 -25.23
CA GLU A 343 -1.17 14.60 -25.91
C GLU A 343 -1.30 15.06 -27.37
N LYS A 344 -2.52 15.15 -27.90
CA LYS A 344 -2.79 15.52 -29.30
C LYS A 344 -3.18 16.99 -29.44
N GLN A 345 -3.59 17.62 -28.35
CA GLN A 345 -4.07 19.01 -28.32
C GLN A 345 -3.09 19.93 -27.62
N CYS A 346 -3.03 21.17 -28.08
CA CYS A 346 -2.21 22.21 -27.43
C CYS A 346 -2.86 22.70 -26.15
N SER A 347 -2.13 22.68 -25.05
CA SER A 347 -2.61 23.21 -23.77
C SER A 347 -2.72 24.74 -23.73
N ILE A 348 -2.31 25.46 -24.78
CA ILE A 348 -2.43 26.92 -24.88
C ILE A 348 -3.68 27.29 -25.65
N CYS A 349 -3.85 26.75 -26.87
CA CYS A 349 -4.90 27.17 -27.79
C CYS A 349 -5.91 26.06 -28.22
N GLY A 350 -5.75 24.83 -27.72
CA GLY A 350 -6.63 23.70 -28.08
C GLY A 350 -6.37 23.06 -29.45
N ALA A 351 -5.62 23.71 -30.35
CA ALA A 351 -5.35 23.20 -31.68
C ALA A 351 -4.57 21.88 -31.65
N THR A 352 -4.77 21.04 -32.66
CA THR A 352 -3.99 19.80 -32.82
C THR A 352 -2.53 20.07 -33.13
N GLY A 353 -1.66 19.09 -32.89
CA GLY A 353 -0.23 19.25 -33.12
C GLY A 353 0.51 17.93 -33.17
N LYS A 354 1.83 18.03 -33.37
CA LYS A 354 2.75 16.88 -33.49
C LYS A 354 3.80 16.90 -32.40
N LYS A 355 4.26 15.72 -32.02
CA LYS A 355 5.38 15.53 -31.04
C LYS A 355 6.69 15.43 -31.78
N GLN A 356 7.66 16.24 -31.39
CA GLN A 356 9.05 16.17 -31.86
C GLN A 356 9.97 16.02 -30.66
N GLY A 357 10.45 14.82 -30.41
CA GLY A 357 11.26 14.52 -29.21
C GLY A 357 10.53 14.88 -27.91
N SER A 358 11.07 15.82 -27.15
CA SER A 358 10.50 16.33 -25.88
C SER A 358 9.55 17.52 -26.06
N VAL A 359 9.38 18.04 -27.29
CA VAL A 359 8.56 19.21 -27.61
C VAL A 359 7.28 18.76 -28.31
N PHE A 360 6.18 19.44 -28.01
CA PHE A 360 4.94 19.41 -28.72
C PHE A 360 4.80 20.72 -29.49
N ILE A 361 4.50 20.65 -30.81
CA ILE A 361 4.32 21.80 -31.69
C ILE A 361 2.90 21.73 -32.26
N CYS A 362 2.08 22.75 -32.02
CA CYS A 362 0.72 22.82 -32.54
C CYS A 362 0.66 23.54 -33.90
N GLN A 363 -0.50 23.41 -34.59
CA GLN A 363 -0.77 24.06 -35.86
C GLN A 363 -0.64 25.60 -35.82
N ASN A 364 -0.89 26.20 -34.64
CA ASN A 364 -0.77 27.63 -34.41
C ASN A 364 0.64 28.05 -33.97
N GLY A 365 1.66 27.17 -34.09
CA GLY A 365 3.05 27.49 -33.81
C GLY A 365 3.46 27.45 -32.36
N HIS A 366 2.57 27.18 -31.38
CA HIS A 366 2.99 27.07 -29.99
C HIS A 366 3.88 25.84 -29.77
N GLN A 367 4.99 26.06 -29.07
CA GLN A 367 5.94 25.02 -28.65
C GLN A 367 5.90 24.84 -27.14
N VAL A 368 5.63 23.65 -26.68
CA VAL A 368 5.49 23.31 -25.25
C VAL A 368 6.19 21.99 -24.98
N ASN A 369 6.79 21.84 -23.78
CA ASN A 369 7.24 20.52 -23.36
C ASN A 369 6.07 19.52 -23.40
N ARG A 370 6.20 18.40 -24.14
CA ARG A 370 5.09 17.45 -24.39
C ARG A 370 4.48 16.86 -23.13
N PHE A 371 5.29 16.65 -22.08
CA PHE A 371 4.81 16.08 -20.82
C PHE A 371 4.03 17.12 -20.01
N LEU A 372 4.51 18.36 -19.99
CA LEU A 372 3.79 19.48 -19.39
C LEU A 372 2.49 19.76 -20.13
N ASN A 373 2.51 19.69 -21.47
CA ASN A 373 1.30 19.81 -22.29
C ASN A 373 0.25 18.75 -21.90
N GLY A 374 0.68 17.50 -21.80
CA GLY A 374 -0.20 16.39 -21.40
C GLY A 374 -0.72 16.52 -19.95
N ALA A 375 0.12 16.98 -19.02
CA ALA A 375 -0.29 17.23 -17.65
C ALA A 375 -1.36 18.34 -17.57
N ARG A 376 -1.14 19.49 -18.22
CA ARG A 376 -2.13 20.59 -18.29
C ARG A 376 -3.47 20.13 -18.86
N ASN A 377 -3.45 19.39 -19.95
CA ASN A 377 -4.67 18.90 -20.60
C ASN A 377 -5.40 17.86 -19.73
N LEU A 378 -4.68 17.03 -18.99
CA LEU A 378 -5.29 16.09 -18.05
C LEU A 378 -6.02 16.82 -16.92
N GLY A 379 -5.40 17.87 -16.36
CA GLY A 379 -6.02 18.70 -15.34
C GLY A 379 -7.27 19.42 -15.82
N ARG A 380 -7.22 20.00 -17.02
CA ARG A 380 -8.39 20.64 -17.67
C ARG A 380 -9.51 19.65 -17.95
N LYS A 381 -9.18 18.48 -18.48
CA LYS A 381 -10.15 17.40 -18.71
C LYS A 381 -10.88 17.04 -17.41
N CYS A 382 -10.16 17.00 -16.29
CA CYS A 382 -10.78 16.80 -14.99
C CYS A 382 -11.79 17.91 -14.67
N GLN A 383 -11.39 19.17 -14.74
CA GLN A 383 -12.26 20.31 -14.44
C GLN A 383 -13.49 20.39 -15.35
N GLU A 384 -13.31 20.15 -16.65
CA GLU A 384 -14.39 20.13 -17.63
C GLU A 384 -15.43 19.02 -17.37
N SER A 385 -14.98 17.85 -16.90
CA SER A 385 -15.90 16.75 -16.57
C SER A 385 -16.90 17.12 -15.47
N PHE A 386 -16.49 17.95 -14.52
CA PHE A 386 -17.38 18.45 -13.46
C PHE A 386 -18.23 19.64 -13.90
N ARG A 387 -17.73 20.50 -14.79
CA ARG A 387 -18.51 21.63 -15.35
C ARG A 387 -19.66 21.16 -16.24
N LYS A 388 -19.44 20.12 -17.06
CA LYS A 388 -20.50 19.55 -17.94
C LYS A 388 -21.63 18.93 -17.14
N ASN A 389 -21.34 18.29 -16.03
CA ASN A 389 -22.34 17.67 -15.16
C ASN A 389 -23.15 18.67 -14.29
N ASN A 390 -22.82 19.96 -14.34
CA ASN A 390 -23.50 21.02 -13.59
C ASN A 390 -24.34 21.93 -14.50
N LYS A 391 -24.47 21.68 -15.82
CA LYS A 391 -25.45 22.37 -16.64
C LYS A 391 -26.83 21.82 -16.33
N PRO A 392 -27.81 22.65 -15.88
CA PRO A 392 -29.18 22.20 -15.74
C PRO A 392 -29.68 21.76 -17.12
N SER A 393 -30.31 20.59 -17.17
CA SER A 393 -31.04 20.05 -18.34
C SER A 393 -32.22 20.91 -18.66
#